data_b39450a6b7d2272ead7a4b2a35b1872c
#
_entry.id   b39450a6b7d2272ead7a4b2a35b1872c
#
_cell.length_a   1.000
_cell.length_b   1.000
_cell.length_c   1.000
_cell.angle_alpha   90.00
_cell.angle_beta   90.00
_cell.angle_gamma   90.00
#
_symmetry.space_group_name_H-M   'P 1'
#
loop_
_entity.id
_entity.type
_entity.pdbx_description
1 polymer ?
#
loop_
_entity_poly.entity_id
_entity_poly.type
_entity_poly.pdbx_seq_one_letter_code
_entity_poly.pdbx_strand_id
1 'polypeptide(L)'
;MNDASRPTLSAKARLRYDRQRDALFLLWSERGLLLNRSAGEILKLCQGDESVSSIVNALSSQYPHTRRHVIEEDVHRLIRDLSRRGLLTLE
;
A
#
# COMPACT_ATOMS: atom_id res chain seq x y z
N MET A 1 5.20 -12.64 5.88
CA MET A 1 5.61 -11.68 4.83
C MET A 1 7.11 -11.61 4.74
N ASN A 2 7.63 -11.63 3.54
CA ASN A 2 9.07 -11.45 3.30
C ASN A 2 9.24 -10.54 2.08
N ASP A 3 10.49 -10.24 1.72
CA ASP A 3 10.78 -9.30 0.63
C ASP A 3 10.29 -9.77 -0.75
N ALA A 4 10.11 -11.06 -0.91
CA ALA A 4 9.63 -11.64 -2.18
C ALA A 4 8.11 -11.76 -2.23
N SER A 5 7.42 -11.53 -1.13
CA SER A 5 5.95 -11.56 -1.09
C SER A 5 5.39 -10.50 -2.03
N ARG A 6 4.31 -10.83 -2.72
CA ARG A 6 3.64 -9.92 -3.66
C ARG A 6 2.26 -9.56 -3.12
N PRO A 7 2.11 -8.37 -2.54
CA PRO A 7 0.82 -7.98 -2.00
C PRO A 7 -0.15 -7.59 -3.10
N THR A 8 -1.40 -8.00 -2.92
CA THR A 8 -2.50 -7.71 -3.84
C THR A 8 -3.71 -7.27 -3.03
N LEU A 9 -4.39 -6.21 -3.46
CA LEU A 9 -5.65 -5.83 -2.85
C LEU A 9 -6.66 -6.98 -2.98
N SER A 10 -7.36 -7.25 -1.88
CA SER A 10 -8.44 -8.23 -1.87
C SER A 10 -9.53 -7.79 -2.85
N ALA A 11 -10.24 -8.77 -3.43
CA ALA A 11 -11.36 -8.49 -4.34
C ALA A 11 -12.48 -7.69 -3.67
N LYS A 12 -12.56 -7.70 -2.33
CA LYS A 12 -13.58 -6.95 -1.58
C LYS A 12 -13.17 -5.52 -1.30
N ALA A 13 -11.99 -5.10 -1.71
CA ALA A 13 -11.46 -3.75 -1.48
C ALA A 13 -11.10 -3.09 -2.81
N ARG A 14 -11.21 -1.77 -2.84
CA ARG A 14 -10.82 -1.01 -4.03
C ARG A 14 -10.31 0.36 -3.63
N LEU A 15 -9.49 0.94 -4.50
CA LEU A 15 -9.03 2.31 -4.35
C LEU A 15 -9.92 3.23 -5.15
N ARG A 16 -10.24 4.38 -4.58
CA ARG A 16 -11.01 5.42 -5.24
C ARG A 16 -10.35 6.76 -5.03
N TYR A 17 -10.11 7.49 -6.12
CA TYR A 17 -9.57 8.83 -6.06
C TYR A 17 -10.68 9.84 -5.80
N ASP A 18 -10.46 10.72 -4.82
CA ASP A 18 -11.37 11.84 -4.51
C ASP A 18 -10.75 13.12 -5.05
N ARG A 19 -11.39 13.70 -6.07
CA ARG A 19 -10.88 14.89 -6.74
C ARG A 19 -10.89 16.12 -5.83
N GLN A 20 -11.89 16.23 -4.97
CA GLN A 20 -12.01 17.39 -4.08
C GLN A 20 -10.90 17.43 -3.04
N ARG A 21 -10.51 16.26 -2.54
CA ARG A 21 -9.44 16.15 -1.53
C ARG A 21 -8.08 15.86 -2.13
N ASP A 22 -8.03 15.59 -3.44
CA ASP A 22 -6.82 15.13 -4.11
C ASP A 22 -6.16 14.00 -3.31
N ALA A 23 -6.94 12.99 -3.00
CA ALA A 23 -6.50 11.89 -2.14
C ALA A 23 -7.18 10.60 -2.55
N LEU A 24 -6.62 9.48 -2.11
CA LEU A 24 -7.18 8.16 -2.34
C LEU A 24 -7.92 7.68 -1.10
N PHE A 25 -9.05 7.01 -1.35
CA PHE A 25 -9.76 6.24 -0.35
C PHE A 25 -9.60 4.76 -0.64
N LEU A 26 -9.44 3.99 0.43
CA LEU A 26 -9.57 2.54 0.38
C LEU A 26 -10.99 2.22 0.81
N LEU A 27 -11.75 1.59 -0.08
CA LEU A 27 -13.16 1.27 0.15
C LEU A 27 -13.35 -0.24 0.25
N TRP A 28 -14.12 -0.67 1.26
CA TRP A 28 -14.53 -2.06 1.37
C TRP A 28 -15.84 -2.12 2.12
N SER A 29 -16.76 -2.97 1.66
CA SER A 29 -18.10 -3.04 2.20
C SER A 29 -18.73 -1.65 2.17
N GLU A 30 -19.24 -1.14 3.27
CA GLU A 30 -19.77 0.23 3.35
C GLU A 30 -18.81 1.16 4.10
N ARG A 31 -17.53 0.77 4.17
CA ARG A 31 -16.49 1.51 4.88
C ARG A 31 -15.52 2.16 3.92
N GLY A 32 -14.92 3.24 4.38
CA GLY A 32 -13.88 3.92 3.63
C GLY A 32 -12.81 4.43 4.58
N LEU A 33 -11.58 4.42 4.11
CA LEU A 33 -10.44 4.94 4.84
C LEU A 33 -9.72 5.93 3.94
N LEU A 34 -9.62 7.18 4.39
CA LEU A 34 -8.83 8.17 3.67
C LEU A 34 -7.35 7.85 3.86
N LEU A 35 -6.64 7.71 2.75
CA LEU A 35 -5.22 7.38 2.77
C LEU A 35 -4.38 8.64 2.73
N ASN A 36 -3.31 8.67 3.52
CA ASN A 36 -2.32 9.71 3.34
C ASN A 36 -1.54 9.41 2.06
N ARG A 37 -0.67 10.33 1.66
CA ARG A 37 0.04 10.23 0.40
C ARG A 37 0.88 8.96 0.28
N SER A 38 1.64 8.64 1.33
CA SER A 38 2.52 7.46 1.29
C SER A 38 1.72 6.16 1.24
N ALA A 39 0.64 6.06 2.01
CA ALA A 39 -0.22 4.88 1.99
C ALA A 39 -0.85 4.70 0.61
N GLY A 40 -1.30 5.78 -0.01
CA GLY A 40 -1.86 5.74 -1.37
C GLY A 40 -0.82 5.23 -2.38
N GLU A 41 0.40 5.73 -2.31
CA GLU A 41 1.48 5.31 -3.21
C GLU A 41 1.81 3.82 -3.03
N ILE A 42 1.84 3.35 -1.79
CA ILE A 42 2.08 1.94 -1.51
C ILE A 42 0.97 1.07 -2.10
N LEU A 43 -0.29 1.43 -1.85
CA LEU A 43 -1.41 0.60 -2.29
C LEU A 43 -1.60 0.58 -3.79
N LYS A 44 -1.22 1.63 -4.50
CA LYS A 44 -1.22 1.62 -5.96
C LYS A 44 -0.32 0.53 -6.53
N LEU A 45 0.74 0.17 -5.81
CA LEU A 45 1.69 -0.84 -6.23
C LEU A 45 1.32 -2.26 -5.78
N CYS A 46 0.23 -2.39 -5.01
CA CYS A 46 -0.21 -3.68 -4.48
C CYS A 46 -1.20 -4.36 -5.44
N GLN A 47 -0.70 -4.74 -6.60
CA GLN A 47 -1.51 -5.37 -7.65
C GLN A 47 -1.08 -6.82 -7.96
N GLY A 48 -0.19 -7.36 -7.13
CA GLY A 48 0.25 -8.74 -7.29
C GLY A 48 1.46 -8.93 -8.19
N ASP A 49 1.91 -7.88 -8.87
CA ASP A 49 3.06 -7.93 -9.78
C ASP A 49 4.34 -7.36 -9.18
N GLU A 50 4.23 -6.67 -8.05
CA GLU A 50 5.37 -6.07 -7.36
C GLU A 50 5.62 -6.79 -6.04
N SER A 51 6.87 -7.17 -5.80
CA SER A 51 7.27 -7.70 -4.49
C SER A 51 7.35 -6.57 -3.46
N VAL A 52 7.35 -6.92 -2.18
CA VAL A 52 7.57 -5.95 -1.11
C VAL A 52 8.87 -5.19 -1.33
N SER A 53 9.94 -5.90 -1.70
CA SER A 53 11.23 -5.29 -2.01
C SER A 53 11.15 -4.30 -3.16
N SER A 54 10.43 -4.65 -4.21
CA SER A 54 10.23 -3.78 -5.37
C SER A 54 9.45 -2.52 -5.00
N ILE A 55 8.43 -2.66 -4.17
CA ILE A 55 7.64 -1.51 -3.68
C ILE A 55 8.53 -0.56 -2.88
N VAL A 56 9.36 -1.10 -1.99
CA VAL A 56 10.30 -0.29 -1.21
C VAL A 56 11.27 0.43 -2.13
N ASN A 57 11.79 -0.26 -3.15
CA ASN A 57 12.71 0.35 -4.12
C ASN A 57 12.06 1.51 -4.86
N ALA A 58 10.83 1.33 -5.32
CA ALA A 58 10.09 2.36 -6.05
C ALA A 58 9.88 3.59 -5.18
N LEU A 59 9.47 3.40 -3.93
CA LEU A 59 9.25 4.51 -3.02
C LEU A 59 10.54 5.19 -2.62
N SER A 60 11.62 4.44 -2.44
CA SER A 60 12.93 5.02 -2.15
C SER A 60 13.41 5.95 -3.26
N SER A 61 13.09 5.62 -4.51
CA SER A 61 13.39 6.48 -5.66
C SER A 61 12.55 7.75 -5.66
N GLN A 62 11.30 7.67 -5.21
CA GLN A 62 10.41 8.83 -5.14
C GLN A 62 10.74 9.76 -3.99
N TYR A 63 11.29 9.22 -2.91
CA TYR A 63 11.58 9.97 -1.70
C TYR A 63 13.06 9.86 -1.35
N PRO A 64 13.93 10.51 -2.14
CA PRO A 64 15.39 10.33 -1.99
C PRO A 64 15.96 10.89 -0.69
N HIS A 65 15.20 11.76 -0.01
CA HIS A 65 15.63 12.33 1.28
C HIS A 65 15.14 11.55 2.48
N THR A 66 14.33 10.53 2.26
CA THR A 66 13.83 9.66 3.32
C THR A 66 14.71 8.42 3.40
N ARG A 67 15.14 8.07 4.60
CA ARG A 67 15.97 6.89 4.81
C ARG A 67 15.22 5.63 4.45
N ARG A 68 15.89 4.70 3.79
CA ARG A 68 15.29 3.47 3.31
C ARG A 68 14.59 2.68 4.41
N HIS A 69 15.19 2.58 5.60
CA HIS A 69 14.59 1.80 6.69
C HIS A 69 13.26 2.38 7.16
N VAL A 70 13.07 3.70 7.06
CA VAL A 70 11.80 4.34 7.38
C VAL A 70 10.73 3.92 6.38
N ILE A 71 11.09 3.91 5.09
CA ILE A 71 10.19 3.47 4.03
C ILE A 71 9.85 1.99 4.22
N GLU A 72 10.82 1.15 4.51
CA GLU A 72 10.59 -0.27 4.77
C GLU A 72 9.61 -0.49 5.92
N GLU A 73 9.79 0.23 7.02
CA GLU A 73 8.90 0.13 8.18
C GLU A 73 7.48 0.54 7.81
N ASP A 74 7.32 1.63 7.08
CA ASP A 74 6.00 2.11 6.67
C ASP A 74 5.31 1.11 5.74
N VAL A 75 6.03 0.59 4.77
CA VAL A 75 5.51 -0.41 3.83
C VAL A 75 5.08 -1.67 4.59
N HIS A 76 5.96 -2.18 5.45
CA HIS A 76 5.67 -3.40 6.21
C HIS A 76 4.48 -3.21 7.14
N ARG A 77 4.39 -2.07 7.82
CA ARG A 77 3.30 -1.78 8.75
C ARG A 77 1.96 -1.74 8.02
N LEU A 78 1.90 -1.02 6.91
CA LEU A 78 0.65 -0.88 6.16
C LEU A 78 0.20 -2.23 5.60
N ILE A 79 1.11 -2.97 4.97
CA ILE A 79 0.79 -4.28 4.40
C ILE A 79 0.32 -5.24 5.48
N ARG A 80 1.01 -5.26 6.62
CA ARG A 80 0.66 -6.13 7.73
C ARG A 80 -0.72 -5.80 8.29
N ASP A 81 -1.00 -4.51 8.52
CA ASP A 81 -2.28 -4.07 9.06
C ASP A 81 -3.44 -4.43 8.14
N LEU A 82 -3.28 -4.17 6.85
CA LEU A 82 -4.34 -4.46 5.90
C LEU A 82 -4.49 -5.95 5.65
N SER A 83 -3.41 -6.71 5.71
CA SER A 83 -3.48 -8.18 5.60
C SER A 83 -4.27 -8.78 6.76
N ARG A 84 -4.06 -8.26 7.98
CA ARG A 84 -4.82 -8.72 9.15
C ARG A 84 -6.30 -8.45 9.02
N ARG A 85 -6.68 -7.39 8.33
CA ARG A 85 -8.09 -7.04 8.08
C ARG A 85 -8.66 -7.77 6.87
N GLY A 86 -7.86 -8.59 6.20
CA GLY A 86 -8.29 -9.29 5.01
C GLY A 86 -8.43 -8.42 3.77
N LEU A 87 -7.82 -7.22 3.79
CA LEU A 87 -7.91 -6.26 2.68
C LEU A 87 -6.76 -6.39 1.69
N LEU A 88 -5.69 -7.08 2.10
CA LEU A 88 -4.56 -7.43 1.23
C LEU A 88 -4.30 -8.93 1.39
N THR A 89 -3.91 -9.55 0.29
CA THR A 89 -3.40 -10.92 0.28
C THR A 89 -1.93 -10.89 -0.10
N LEU A 90 -1.17 -11.86 0.38
CA LEU A 90 0.26 -11.99 0.11
C LEU A 90 0.52 -13.31 -0.62
N GLU A 91 1.29 -13.25 -1.68
CA GLU A 91 1.67 -14.45 -2.43
C GLU A 91 3.17 -14.69 -2.42
#